data_4805936c92bae5428be2b44e8f0dac4e
#
_entry.id   4805936c92bae5428be2b44e8f0dac4e
#
_cell.length_a   1.000
_cell.length_b   1.000
_cell.length_c   1.000
_cell.angle_alpha   90.00
_cell.angle_beta   90.00
_cell.angle_gamma   90.00
#
_symmetry.space_group_name_H-M   'P 1'
#
loop_
_entity.id
_entity.type
_entity.pdbx_description
1 polymer ?
#
loop_
_entity_poly.entity_id
_entity_poly.type
_entity_poly.pdbx_seq_one_letter_code
_entity_poly.pdbx_strand_id
1 'polypeptide(L)'
;MPWFPDFVGAVELARRQTRAEGEADPVGVYLDALNSGDVRALQNSWPGDIVVYDPHAGEVRGRHRLRQFVHRNNVWLAERQARTEQVAATSVNGRAVVELLAHLNEGDRETVWPVAVVAESPDDRSAVFRTYCSQQPVDHRSHVRSPILPAADVRAADVVGRYLTALQAGDTDAAVGTFSARGYVREPVEARLHRGAHELRAYFDRCFSAGGGIDLEHCTITDDGTLCVLEYNCIKWGRRPMAPQAGLAVYERSADDRLAAVRLYDDLELPGR
;
A
#
# COMPACT_ATOMS: atom_id res chain seq x y z
N MET A 1 12.71 10.99 31.45
CA MET A 1 13.50 10.37 30.36
C MET A 1 12.51 9.76 29.41
N PRO A 2 12.29 10.30 28.20
CA PRO A 2 11.41 9.68 27.22
C PRO A 2 12.11 8.48 26.62
N TRP A 3 11.52 7.33 26.79
CA TRP A 3 11.85 6.11 26.10
C TRP A 3 11.39 6.23 24.64
N PHE A 4 12.29 6.58 23.75
CA PHE A 4 12.10 6.34 22.32
C PHE A 4 12.89 5.08 21.98
N PRO A 5 12.25 3.98 21.58
CA PRO A 5 12.98 2.85 21.02
C PRO A 5 13.66 3.31 19.74
N ASP A 6 14.90 2.90 19.56
CA ASP A 6 15.73 3.15 18.39
C ASP A 6 15.07 2.46 17.19
N PHE A 7 14.38 3.23 16.33
CA PHE A 7 13.58 2.71 15.21
C PHE A 7 14.42 1.93 14.19
N VAL A 8 15.69 2.26 14.06
CA VAL A 8 16.66 1.45 13.30
C VAL A 8 16.74 0.03 13.86
N GLY A 9 16.65 -0.12 15.18
CA GLY A 9 16.66 -1.42 15.86
C GLY A 9 15.42 -2.28 15.59
N ALA A 10 14.22 -1.69 15.46
CA ALA A 10 12.99 -2.44 15.22
C ALA A 10 12.90 -2.98 13.78
N VAL A 11 13.28 -2.17 12.79
CA VAL A 11 13.38 -2.59 11.39
C VAL A 11 14.46 -3.66 11.23
N GLU A 12 15.61 -3.49 11.88
CA GLU A 12 16.69 -4.48 11.87
C GLU A 12 16.31 -5.76 12.61
N LEU A 13 15.52 -5.67 13.70
CA LEU A 13 15.03 -6.85 14.43
C LEU A 13 14.02 -7.64 13.59
N ALA A 14 13.08 -6.97 12.91
CA ALA A 14 12.15 -7.59 11.99
C ALA A 14 12.90 -8.26 10.80
N ARG A 15 13.89 -7.58 10.22
CA ARG A 15 14.78 -8.14 9.19
C ARG A 15 15.56 -9.35 9.67
N ARG A 16 16.02 -9.35 10.93
CA ARG A 16 16.72 -10.49 11.52
C ARG A 16 15.79 -11.66 11.79
N GLN A 17 14.55 -11.42 12.17
CA GLN A 17 13.54 -12.46 12.32
C GLN A 17 13.21 -13.11 10.97
N THR A 18 12.93 -12.32 9.93
CA THR A 18 12.68 -12.82 8.56
C THR A 18 13.88 -13.60 8.02
N ARG A 19 15.12 -13.11 8.24
CA ARG A 19 16.35 -13.84 7.87
C ARG A 19 16.58 -15.10 8.69
N ALA A 20 16.21 -15.11 9.96
CA ALA A 20 16.33 -16.29 10.83
C ALA A 20 15.35 -17.40 10.44
N GLU A 21 14.22 -17.03 9.83
CA GLU A 21 13.22 -17.95 9.29
C GLU A 21 13.57 -18.45 7.89
N GLY A 22 14.69 -17.97 7.29
CA GLY A 22 15.18 -18.40 5.99
C GLY A 22 14.39 -17.84 4.80
N GLU A 23 13.48 -16.92 5.02
CA GLU A 23 12.75 -16.24 3.96
C GLU A 23 13.55 -15.07 3.39
N ALA A 24 13.51 -14.91 2.06
CA ALA A 24 14.06 -13.74 1.39
C ALA A 24 13.23 -12.49 1.73
N ASP A 25 13.90 -11.37 2.04
CA ASP A 25 13.25 -10.06 2.20
C ASP A 25 13.41 -9.22 0.91
N PRO A 26 12.61 -9.47 -0.13
CA PRO A 26 12.75 -8.79 -1.41
C PRO A 26 12.46 -7.31 -1.33
N VAL A 27 11.53 -6.90 -0.47
CA VAL A 27 11.17 -5.48 -0.30
C VAL A 27 12.29 -4.74 0.42
N GLY A 28 12.90 -5.36 1.45
CA GLY A 28 14.06 -4.77 2.12
C GLY A 28 15.23 -4.53 1.19
N VAL A 29 15.57 -5.49 0.33
CA VAL A 29 16.62 -5.32 -0.69
C VAL A 29 16.28 -4.18 -1.67
N TYR A 30 15.03 -4.05 -2.06
CA TYR A 30 14.56 -2.97 -2.93
C TYR A 30 14.68 -1.59 -2.23
N LEU A 31 14.20 -1.47 -1.01
CA LEU A 31 14.26 -0.22 -0.24
C LEU A 31 15.71 0.19 0.06
N ASP A 32 16.58 -0.76 0.38
CA ASP A 32 18.00 -0.50 0.59
C ASP A 32 18.69 0.04 -0.67
N ALA A 33 18.31 -0.49 -1.85
CA ALA A 33 18.81 0.05 -3.11
C ALA A 33 18.35 1.48 -3.37
N LEU A 34 17.09 1.82 -3.07
CA LEU A 34 16.59 3.19 -3.20
C LEU A 34 17.29 4.15 -2.22
N ASN A 35 17.49 3.72 -0.97
CA ASN A 35 18.12 4.54 0.07
C ASN A 35 19.62 4.73 -0.15
N SER A 36 20.33 3.72 -0.66
CA SER A 36 21.77 3.78 -0.90
C SER A 36 22.14 4.33 -2.29
N GLY A 37 21.20 4.28 -3.24
CA GLY A 37 21.48 4.57 -4.66
C GLY A 37 22.24 3.44 -5.37
N ASP A 38 22.47 2.29 -4.71
CA ASP A 38 23.20 1.14 -5.27
C ASP A 38 22.25 0.04 -5.78
N VAL A 39 22.14 -0.05 -7.08
CA VAL A 39 21.32 -1.06 -7.77
C VAL A 39 21.93 -2.45 -7.77
N ARG A 40 23.21 -2.62 -7.35
CA ARG A 40 23.91 -3.91 -7.47
C ARG A 40 23.29 -4.98 -6.58
N ALA A 41 22.83 -4.63 -5.39
CA ALA A 41 22.15 -5.57 -4.50
C ALA A 41 20.93 -6.21 -5.19
N LEU A 42 20.09 -5.38 -5.84
CA LEU A 42 18.95 -5.84 -6.63
C LEU A 42 19.39 -6.76 -7.78
N GLN A 43 20.41 -6.35 -8.54
CA GLN A 43 20.90 -7.11 -9.70
C GLN A 43 21.57 -8.44 -9.32
N ASN A 44 22.14 -8.51 -8.11
CA ASN A 44 22.73 -9.73 -7.59
C ASN A 44 21.65 -10.70 -7.07
N SER A 45 20.62 -10.18 -6.41
CA SER A 45 19.49 -10.99 -5.93
C SER A 45 18.65 -11.52 -7.10
N TRP A 46 18.46 -10.71 -8.14
CA TRP A 46 17.69 -11.06 -9.34
C TRP A 46 18.49 -10.76 -10.59
N PRO A 47 19.30 -11.74 -11.06
CA PRO A 47 20.15 -11.54 -12.25
C PRO A 47 19.38 -11.51 -13.58
N GLY A 48 18.09 -11.89 -13.57
CA GLY A 48 17.17 -11.79 -14.70
C GLY A 48 16.49 -10.42 -14.81
N ASP A 49 15.22 -10.43 -15.09
CA ASP A 49 14.44 -9.19 -15.28
C ASP A 49 13.98 -8.62 -13.95
N ILE A 50 14.22 -7.32 -13.76
CA ILE A 50 13.64 -6.53 -12.67
C ILE A 50 12.73 -5.48 -13.28
N VAL A 51 11.45 -5.50 -12.88
CA VAL A 51 10.44 -4.55 -13.31
C VAL A 51 9.93 -3.79 -12.10
N VAL A 52 9.85 -2.47 -12.20
CA VAL A 52 9.27 -1.63 -11.16
C VAL A 52 8.08 -0.86 -11.75
N TYR A 53 6.95 -0.93 -11.09
CA TYR A 53 5.80 -0.08 -11.34
C TYR A 53 5.73 0.98 -10.24
N ASP A 54 6.12 2.18 -10.58
CA ASP A 54 6.17 3.32 -9.66
C ASP A 54 5.09 4.34 -10.03
N PRO A 55 4.39 4.98 -9.07
CA PRO A 55 3.32 5.93 -9.37
C PRO A 55 3.76 7.13 -10.19
N HIS A 56 5.00 7.60 -9.98
CA HIS A 56 5.55 8.77 -10.68
C HIS A 56 6.35 8.40 -11.93
N ALA A 57 7.20 7.38 -11.84
CA ALA A 57 8.07 6.97 -12.97
C ALA A 57 7.37 6.05 -13.98
N GLY A 58 6.19 5.50 -13.63
CA GLY A 58 5.51 4.49 -14.44
C GLY A 58 6.23 3.15 -14.45
N GLU A 59 6.20 2.43 -15.57
CA GLU A 59 6.92 1.17 -15.73
C GLU A 59 8.42 1.42 -15.98
N VAL A 60 9.25 0.90 -15.11
CA VAL A 60 10.72 0.90 -15.20
C VAL A 60 11.21 -0.51 -15.51
N ARG A 61 11.75 -0.72 -16.71
CA ARG A 61 12.27 -2.01 -17.17
C ARG A 61 13.66 -1.86 -17.80
N GLY A 62 14.52 -2.84 -17.57
CA GLY A 62 15.87 -2.89 -18.10
C GLY A 62 16.91 -2.18 -17.24
N ARG A 63 18.14 -2.71 -17.26
CA ARG A 63 19.25 -2.33 -16.34
C ARG A 63 19.58 -0.84 -16.32
N HIS A 64 19.54 -0.18 -17.48
CA HIS A 64 19.87 1.26 -17.56
C HIS A 64 18.80 2.10 -16.90
N ARG A 65 17.52 1.87 -17.22
CA ARG A 65 16.38 2.62 -16.64
C ARG A 65 16.26 2.37 -15.13
N LEU A 66 16.47 1.11 -14.69
CA LEU A 66 16.47 0.77 -13.27
C LEU A 66 17.56 1.55 -12.50
N ARG A 67 18.77 1.63 -13.04
CA ARG A 67 19.88 2.40 -12.42
C ARG A 67 19.51 3.89 -12.32
N GLN A 68 18.97 4.47 -13.36
CA GLN A 68 18.53 5.87 -13.34
C GLN A 68 17.39 6.10 -12.34
N PHE A 69 16.46 5.16 -12.25
CA PHE A 69 15.34 5.21 -11.31
C PHE A 69 15.86 5.17 -9.86
N VAL A 70 16.68 4.19 -9.52
CA VAL A 70 17.27 4.05 -8.18
C VAL A 70 18.07 5.31 -7.80
N HIS A 71 18.90 5.82 -8.69
CA HIS A 71 19.68 7.03 -8.43
C HIS A 71 18.79 8.26 -8.19
N ARG A 72 17.77 8.48 -9.03
CA ARG A 72 16.85 9.63 -8.85
C ARG A 72 16.08 9.55 -7.54
N ASN A 73 15.59 8.35 -7.18
CA ASN A 73 14.89 8.18 -5.91
C ASN A 73 15.82 8.42 -4.71
N ASN A 74 17.06 7.94 -4.76
CA ASN A 74 18.04 8.19 -3.71
C ASN A 74 18.27 9.70 -3.50
N VAL A 75 18.50 10.46 -4.57
CA VAL A 75 18.68 11.92 -4.50
C VAL A 75 17.41 12.57 -3.92
N TRP A 76 16.23 12.20 -4.42
CA TRP A 76 14.95 12.74 -3.99
C TRP A 76 14.67 12.49 -2.50
N LEU A 77 14.96 11.27 -2.00
CA LEU A 77 14.82 10.89 -0.60
C LEU A 77 15.82 11.64 0.29
N ALA A 78 17.07 11.77 -0.17
CA ALA A 78 18.11 12.48 0.57
C ALA A 78 17.81 13.99 0.71
N GLU A 79 17.34 14.64 -0.36
CA GLU A 79 16.94 16.06 -0.33
C GLU A 79 15.83 16.33 0.69
N ARG A 80 14.94 15.34 0.94
CA ARG A 80 13.81 15.43 1.88
C ARG A 80 14.13 14.82 3.24
N GLN A 81 15.39 14.42 3.46
CA GLN A 81 15.80 13.75 4.70
C GLN A 81 14.80 12.63 5.10
N ALA A 82 14.36 11.87 4.11
CA ALA A 82 13.31 10.89 4.24
C ALA A 82 13.67 9.83 5.29
N ARG A 83 12.72 9.54 6.17
CA ARG A 83 12.79 8.44 7.15
C ARG A 83 11.58 7.55 6.93
N THR A 84 11.75 6.25 7.08
CA THR A 84 10.66 5.30 6.93
C THR A 84 10.40 4.54 8.23
N GLU A 85 9.13 4.38 8.56
CA GLU A 85 8.64 3.52 9.64
C GLU A 85 7.84 2.38 9.01
N GLN A 86 8.17 1.12 9.34
CA GLN A 86 7.40 -0.02 8.89
C GLN A 86 6.14 -0.14 9.74
N VAL A 87 4.98 -0.17 9.08
CA VAL A 87 3.67 -0.34 9.72
C VAL A 87 3.34 -1.82 9.87
N ALA A 88 3.47 -2.57 8.80
CA ALA A 88 3.20 -4.01 8.75
C ALA A 88 3.94 -4.66 7.58
N ALA A 89 4.05 -5.97 7.62
CA ALA A 89 4.56 -6.77 6.51
C ALA A 89 3.86 -8.13 6.49
N THR A 90 3.66 -8.67 5.29
CA THR A 90 3.17 -10.04 5.07
C THR A 90 3.89 -10.67 3.88
N SER A 91 4.11 -11.98 3.94
CA SER A 91 4.71 -12.73 2.83
C SER A 91 3.98 -14.06 2.67
N VAL A 92 3.45 -14.30 1.48
CA VAL A 92 2.70 -15.53 1.16
C VAL A 92 2.98 -15.95 -0.28
N ASN A 93 3.38 -17.20 -0.47
CA ASN A 93 3.52 -17.81 -1.80
C ASN A 93 4.39 -17.00 -2.77
N GLY A 94 5.56 -16.51 -2.33
CA GLY A 94 6.48 -15.75 -3.18
C GLY A 94 6.08 -14.31 -3.45
N ARG A 95 5.04 -13.82 -2.78
CA ARG A 95 4.64 -12.41 -2.79
C ARG A 95 4.83 -11.82 -1.40
N ALA A 96 5.58 -10.72 -1.31
CA ALA A 96 5.80 -9.97 -0.09
C ALA A 96 5.18 -8.58 -0.21
N VAL A 97 4.54 -8.11 0.85
CA VAL A 97 3.99 -6.76 0.93
C VAL A 97 4.51 -6.09 2.20
N VAL A 98 4.99 -4.86 2.06
CA VAL A 98 5.43 -4.05 3.19
C VAL A 98 4.71 -2.71 3.15
N GLU A 99 4.13 -2.34 4.28
CA GLU A 99 3.50 -1.04 4.51
C GLU A 99 4.46 -0.13 5.27
N LEU A 100 4.62 1.09 4.79
CA LEU A 100 5.51 2.09 5.35
C LEU A 100 4.78 3.42 5.60
N LEU A 101 5.23 4.15 6.59
CA LEU A 101 5.04 5.60 6.67
C LEU A 101 6.38 6.26 6.36
N ALA A 102 6.44 7.02 5.29
CA ALA A 102 7.59 7.84 4.98
C ALA A 102 7.38 9.23 5.58
N HIS A 103 8.35 9.70 6.32
CA HIS A 103 8.41 11.04 6.89
C HIS A 103 9.33 11.88 6.02
N LEU A 104 8.78 12.87 5.35
CA LEU A 104 9.47 13.73 4.40
C LEU A 104 9.55 15.15 4.94
N ASN A 105 10.74 15.75 4.95
CA ASN A 105 10.93 17.13 5.34
C ASN A 105 10.94 18.03 4.10
N GLU A 106 10.04 19.00 4.06
CA GLU A 106 10.00 20.05 3.03
C GLU A 106 10.08 21.43 3.70
N GLY A 107 11.31 21.93 3.86
CA GLY A 107 11.57 23.13 4.66
C GLY A 107 11.23 22.87 6.13
N ASP A 108 10.30 23.68 6.69
CA ASP A 108 9.87 23.57 8.09
C ASP A 108 8.67 22.61 8.29
N ARG A 109 8.20 21.98 7.22
CA ARG A 109 7.05 21.07 7.27
C ARG A 109 7.50 19.62 7.15
N GLU A 110 7.04 18.78 8.09
CA GLU A 110 7.09 17.33 7.96
C GLU A 110 5.80 16.83 7.32
N THR A 111 5.94 16.01 6.28
CA THR A 111 4.81 15.33 5.62
C THR A 111 4.88 13.85 5.90
N VAL A 112 3.78 13.25 6.38
CA VAL A 112 3.66 11.80 6.56
C VAL A 112 3.02 11.22 5.31
N TRP A 113 3.74 10.29 4.69
CA TRP A 113 3.37 9.71 3.40
C TRP A 113 3.23 8.19 3.49
N PRO A 114 2.00 7.65 3.47
CA PRO A 114 1.78 6.21 3.43
C PRO A 114 2.20 5.60 2.10
N VAL A 115 3.00 4.55 2.17
CA VAL A 115 3.50 3.82 1.00
C VAL A 115 3.33 2.31 1.25
N ALA A 116 2.86 1.58 0.26
CA ALA A 116 2.90 0.13 0.24
C ALA A 116 3.73 -0.35 -0.94
N VAL A 117 4.59 -1.33 -0.70
CA VAL A 117 5.41 -1.97 -1.74
C VAL A 117 5.05 -3.44 -1.80
N VAL A 118 4.65 -3.90 -2.97
CA VAL A 118 4.45 -5.31 -3.28
C VAL A 118 5.65 -5.80 -4.07
N ALA A 119 6.29 -6.87 -3.61
CA ALA A 119 7.32 -7.59 -4.34
C ALA A 119 6.82 -8.98 -4.70
N GLU A 120 7.04 -9.37 -5.93
CA GLU A 120 6.68 -10.69 -6.45
C GLU A 120 7.85 -11.25 -7.25
N SER A 121 8.23 -12.49 -6.97
CA SER A 121 9.27 -13.21 -7.71
C SER A 121 8.59 -14.28 -8.56
N PRO A 122 8.38 -14.02 -9.85
CA PRO A 122 7.76 -15.00 -10.74
C PRO A 122 8.67 -16.23 -10.98
N ASP A 123 9.96 -16.07 -10.76
CA ASP A 123 10.98 -17.10 -10.78
C ASP A 123 12.17 -16.68 -9.89
N ASP A 124 13.14 -17.58 -9.67
CA ASP A 124 14.32 -17.33 -8.82
C ASP A 124 15.27 -16.26 -9.37
N ARG A 125 15.04 -15.74 -10.56
CA ARG A 125 15.93 -14.81 -11.26
C ARG A 125 15.34 -13.44 -11.51
N SER A 126 14.02 -13.32 -11.40
CA SER A 126 13.27 -12.13 -11.78
C SER A 126 12.47 -11.60 -10.60
N ALA A 127 12.27 -10.29 -10.57
CA ALA A 127 11.44 -9.63 -9.56
C ALA A 127 10.56 -8.54 -10.18
N VAL A 128 9.36 -8.41 -9.63
CA VAL A 128 8.43 -7.32 -9.95
C VAL A 128 8.12 -6.58 -8.68
N PHE A 129 8.35 -5.27 -8.68
CA PHE A 129 8.00 -4.37 -7.58
C PHE A 129 6.88 -3.45 -8.01
N ARG A 130 5.85 -3.31 -7.17
CA ARG A 130 4.74 -2.39 -7.38
C ARG A 130 4.62 -1.49 -6.16
N THR A 131 4.83 -0.20 -6.33
CA THR A 131 4.69 0.80 -5.26
C THR A 131 3.32 1.44 -5.36
N TYR A 132 2.59 1.53 -4.26
CA TYR A 132 1.30 2.18 -4.12
C TYR A 132 1.40 3.28 -3.07
N CYS A 133 1.02 4.48 -3.44
CA CYS A 133 0.94 5.65 -2.56
C CYS A 133 0.15 6.75 -3.26
N SER A 134 -0.46 7.64 -2.49
CA SER A 134 -1.01 8.89 -3.02
C SER A 134 0.13 9.84 -3.39
N GLN A 135 0.03 10.50 -4.53
CA GLN A 135 0.96 11.54 -4.93
C GLN A 135 0.59 12.93 -4.38
N GLN A 136 -0.63 13.07 -3.87
CA GLN A 136 -1.14 14.35 -3.39
C GLN A 136 -0.28 14.96 -2.27
N PRO A 137 0.24 14.20 -1.27
CA PRO A 137 1.08 14.78 -0.23
C PRO A 137 2.39 15.38 -0.73
N VAL A 138 2.88 14.90 -1.88
CA VAL A 138 4.18 15.26 -2.45
C VAL A 138 4.05 16.25 -3.59
N ASP A 139 3.15 15.99 -4.54
CA ASP A 139 2.98 16.80 -5.75
C ASP A 139 1.82 17.79 -5.64
N HIS A 140 1.09 17.78 -4.51
CA HIS A 140 -0.13 18.57 -4.29
C HIS A 140 -1.22 18.33 -5.36
N ARG A 141 -1.16 17.19 -6.03
CA ARG A 141 -2.11 16.76 -7.07
C ARG A 141 -2.40 15.26 -6.90
N SER A 142 -3.66 14.90 -7.11
CA SER A 142 -4.03 13.50 -7.28
C SER A 142 -3.60 13.02 -8.65
N HIS A 143 -2.95 11.88 -8.71
CA HIS A 143 -2.55 11.22 -9.95
C HIS A 143 -3.30 9.90 -10.08
N VAL A 144 -4.34 9.91 -10.89
CA VAL A 144 -5.06 8.69 -11.21
C VAL A 144 -4.13 7.71 -11.92
N ARG A 145 -4.02 6.52 -11.36
CA ARG A 145 -3.14 5.49 -11.89
C ARG A 145 -3.91 4.50 -12.76
N SER A 146 -3.53 4.35 -14.00
CA SER A 146 -4.06 3.31 -14.88
C SER A 146 -3.82 1.91 -14.30
N PRO A 147 -4.64 0.91 -14.64
CA PRO A 147 -4.45 -0.48 -14.23
C PRO A 147 -3.02 -0.97 -14.46
N ILE A 148 -2.45 -1.62 -13.43
CA ILE A 148 -1.14 -2.27 -13.48
C ILE A 148 -1.32 -3.77 -13.74
N LEU A 149 -2.36 -4.32 -13.13
CA LEU A 149 -2.70 -5.73 -13.19
C LEU A 149 -4.08 -5.92 -13.84
N PRO A 150 -4.29 -7.00 -14.58
CA PRO A 150 -5.62 -7.38 -15.04
C PRO A 150 -6.50 -7.82 -13.87
N ALA A 151 -7.81 -7.69 -14.04
CA ALA A 151 -8.78 -8.31 -13.14
C ALA A 151 -8.63 -9.84 -13.14
N ALA A 152 -8.80 -10.44 -11.97
CA ALA A 152 -8.77 -11.88 -11.76
C ALA A 152 -9.98 -12.33 -10.91
N ASP A 153 -10.39 -13.58 -11.07
CA ASP A 153 -11.45 -14.16 -10.22
C ASP A 153 -10.88 -14.60 -8.86
N VAL A 154 -10.44 -13.61 -8.09
CA VAL A 154 -9.99 -13.80 -6.71
C VAL A 154 -10.94 -13.09 -5.77
N ARG A 155 -11.23 -13.70 -4.63
CA ARG A 155 -12.21 -13.20 -3.67
C ARG A 155 -11.66 -13.27 -2.27
N ALA A 156 -11.77 -12.16 -1.55
CA ALA A 156 -11.51 -12.18 -0.12
C ALA A 156 -12.63 -12.93 0.60
N ALA A 157 -12.26 -13.72 1.59
CA ALA A 157 -13.18 -14.45 2.44
C ALA A 157 -13.52 -13.63 3.70
N ASP A 158 -14.34 -14.22 4.58
CA ASP A 158 -14.61 -13.78 5.95
C ASP A 158 -15.09 -12.31 6.08
N VAL A 159 -14.54 -11.58 7.06
CA VAL A 159 -14.89 -10.18 7.34
C VAL A 159 -14.47 -9.26 6.20
N VAL A 160 -13.36 -9.55 5.51
CA VAL A 160 -12.90 -8.75 4.37
C VAL A 160 -13.90 -8.84 3.22
N GLY A 161 -14.37 -10.05 2.90
CA GLY A 161 -15.42 -10.25 1.89
C GLY A 161 -16.74 -9.55 2.26
N ARG A 162 -17.14 -9.60 3.55
CA ARG A 162 -18.33 -8.86 4.03
C ARG A 162 -18.17 -7.34 3.87
N TYR A 163 -16.99 -6.81 4.23
CA TYR A 163 -16.67 -5.39 4.05
C TYR A 163 -16.74 -4.96 2.58
N LEU A 164 -16.12 -5.72 1.68
CA LEU A 164 -16.13 -5.41 0.24
C LEU A 164 -17.56 -5.48 -0.34
N THR A 165 -18.39 -6.39 0.13
CA THR A 165 -19.80 -6.47 -0.24
C THR A 165 -20.58 -5.22 0.23
N ALA A 166 -20.35 -4.77 1.46
CA ALA A 166 -20.96 -3.55 1.99
C ALA A 166 -20.48 -2.30 1.23
N LEU A 167 -19.19 -2.25 0.89
CA LEU A 167 -18.60 -1.18 0.09
C LEU A 167 -19.24 -1.09 -1.30
N GLN A 168 -19.43 -2.24 -1.97
CA GLN A 168 -20.08 -2.32 -3.28
C GLN A 168 -21.55 -1.91 -3.21
N ALA A 169 -22.24 -2.29 -2.15
CA ALA A 169 -23.65 -1.92 -1.94
C ALA A 169 -23.83 -0.43 -1.57
N GLY A 170 -22.79 0.25 -1.07
CA GLY A 170 -22.88 1.59 -0.49
C GLY A 170 -23.62 1.59 0.84
N ASP A 171 -23.52 0.50 1.60
CA ASP A 171 -24.19 0.30 2.88
C ASP A 171 -23.27 0.72 4.04
N THR A 172 -23.48 1.94 4.53
CA THR A 172 -22.71 2.50 5.65
C THR A 172 -22.82 1.64 6.91
N ASP A 173 -24.02 1.16 7.25
CA ASP A 173 -24.24 0.39 8.48
C ASP A 173 -23.54 -0.96 8.42
N ALA A 174 -23.67 -1.66 7.30
CA ALA A 174 -22.97 -2.91 7.08
C ALA A 174 -21.45 -2.73 7.07
N ALA A 175 -20.93 -1.67 6.40
CA ALA A 175 -19.51 -1.38 6.37
C ALA A 175 -18.95 -1.11 7.78
N VAL A 176 -19.58 -0.22 8.55
CA VAL A 176 -19.18 0.08 9.95
C VAL A 176 -19.28 -1.16 10.82
N GLY A 177 -20.32 -2.00 10.61
CA GLY A 177 -20.53 -3.24 11.36
C GLY A 177 -19.43 -4.29 11.20
N THR A 178 -18.58 -4.19 10.18
CA THR A 178 -17.43 -5.08 10.01
C THR A 178 -16.23 -4.74 10.91
N PHE A 179 -16.16 -3.52 11.45
CA PHE A 179 -15.02 -3.08 12.28
C PHE A 179 -15.16 -3.48 13.74
N SER A 180 -14.04 -3.73 14.39
CA SER A 180 -13.95 -3.81 15.85
C SER A 180 -14.22 -2.45 16.50
N ALA A 181 -14.48 -2.44 17.80
CA ALA A 181 -14.83 -1.19 18.53
C ALA A 181 -13.76 -0.07 18.40
N ARG A 182 -12.48 -0.46 18.22
CA ARG A 182 -11.35 0.47 18.02
C ARG A 182 -10.85 0.49 16.58
N GLY A 183 -11.57 -0.17 15.67
CA GLY A 183 -11.22 -0.28 14.28
C GLY A 183 -11.15 1.08 13.60
N TYR A 184 -10.34 1.17 12.53
CA TYR A 184 -10.14 2.44 11.81
C TYR A 184 -9.96 2.24 10.31
N VAL A 185 -10.24 3.31 9.57
CA VAL A 185 -9.80 3.51 8.19
C VAL A 185 -8.66 4.54 8.20
N ARG A 186 -7.59 4.28 7.45
CA ARG A 186 -6.54 5.25 7.15
C ARG A 186 -6.63 5.66 5.67
N GLU A 187 -6.88 6.93 5.43
CA GLU A 187 -6.82 7.50 4.10
C GLU A 187 -5.37 7.60 3.59
N PRO A 188 -5.13 7.55 2.28
CA PRO A 188 -3.78 7.64 1.71
C PRO A 188 -3.18 9.04 1.83
N VAL A 189 -4.02 10.07 1.92
CA VAL A 189 -3.60 11.46 2.03
C VAL A 189 -3.38 11.82 3.49
N GLU A 190 -2.18 12.32 3.81
CA GLU A 190 -1.78 12.77 5.16
C GLU A 190 -1.98 11.69 6.27
N ALA A 191 -2.11 10.42 5.89
CA ALA A 191 -2.37 9.30 6.80
C ALA A 191 -3.57 9.53 7.74
N ARG A 192 -4.58 10.28 7.30
CA ARG A 192 -5.73 10.64 8.13
C ARG A 192 -6.49 9.42 8.61
N LEU A 193 -6.77 9.37 9.91
CA LEU A 193 -7.46 8.26 10.55
C LEU A 193 -8.93 8.60 10.83
N HIS A 194 -9.80 7.62 10.56
CA HIS A 194 -11.21 7.62 11.00
C HIS A 194 -11.41 6.43 11.93
N ARG A 195 -11.56 6.67 13.22
CA ARG A 195 -11.51 5.65 14.26
C ARG A 195 -12.85 5.52 15.00
N GLY A 196 -13.26 4.27 15.20
CA GLY A 196 -14.49 3.94 15.91
C GLY A 196 -15.76 4.24 15.11
N ALA A 197 -16.91 3.78 15.61
CA ALA A 197 -18.15 3.74 14.84
C ALA A 197 -18.62 5.13 14.35
N HIS A 198 -18.42 6.20 15.15
CA HIS A 198 -18.88 7.53 14.80
C HIS A 198 -18.10 8.13 13.61
N GLU A 199 -16.75 8.10 13.67
CA GLU A 199 -15.93 8.65 12.59
C GLU A 199 -15.97 7.78 11.33
N LEU A 200 -16.05 6.45 11.50
CA LEU A 200 -16.23 5.52 10.40
C LEU A 200 -17.55 5.77 9.66
N ARG A 201 -18.64 6.00 10.39
CA ARG A 201 -19.93 6.36 9.78
C ARG A 201 -19.81 7.63 8.95
N ALA A 202 -19.27 8.69 9.52
CA ALA A 202 -19.08 9.95 8.82
C ALA A 202 -18.17 9.79 7.57
N TYR A 203 -17.19 8.92 7.64
CA TYR A 203 -16.32 8.57 6.50
C TYR A 203 -17.12 7.89 5.38
N PHE A 204 -17.86 6.80 5.68
CA PHE A 204 -18.62 6.07 4.67
C PHE A 204 -19.80 6.88 4.12
N ASP A 205 -20.48 7.68 4.94
CA ASP A 205 -21.54 8.59 4.46
C ASP A 205 -20.99 9.58 3.43
N ARG A 206 -19.75 10.06 3.59
CA ARG A 206 -19.08 10.89 2.56
C ARG A 206 -18.75 10.06 1.33
N CYS A 207 -18.21 8.85 1.48
CA CYS A 207 -17.86 7.97 0.36
C CYS A 207 -19.09 7.65 -0.50
N PHE A 208 -20.25 7.46 0.11
CA PHE A 208 -21.49 7.09 -0.56
C PHE A 208 -22.43 8.27 -0.84
N SER A 209 -22.01 9.50 -0.57
CA SER A 209 -22.84 10.72 -0.70
C SER A 209 -23.40 10.94 -2.12
N ALA A 210 -22.71 10.45 -3.16
CA ALA A 210 -23.20 10.47 -4.54
C ALA A 210 -24.27 9.41 -4.84
N GLY A 211 -24.63 8.58 -3.85
CA GLY A 211 -25.49 7.41 -3.97
C GLY A 211 -24.79 6.23 -4.66
N GLY A 212 -25.15 5.01 -4.25
CA GLY A 212 -24.46 3.78 -4.69
C GLY A 212 -23.14 3.56 -3.99
N GLY A 213 -22.49 2.44 -4.27
CA GLY A 213 -21.26 1.99 -3.63
C GLY A 213 -20.02 2.18 -4.49
N ILE A 214 -18.98 1.45 -4.13
CA ILE A 214 -17.69 1.44 -4.82
C ILE A 214 -17.44 0.04 -5.35
N ASP A 215 -17.29 -0.10 -6.67
CA ASP A 215 -17.02 -1.38 -7.32
C ASP A 215 -15.52 -1.52 -7.60
N LEU A 216 -14.95 -2.61 -7.12
CA LEU A 216 -13.54 -2.97 -7.29
C LEU A 216 -13.43 -4.27 -8.09
N GLU A 217 -12.68 -4.25 -9.19
CA GLU A 217 -12.19 -5.47 -9.82
C GLU A 217 -10.94 -5.94 -9.08
N HIS A 218 -11.00 -7.12 -8.50
CA HIS A 218 -9.88 -7.69 -7.76
C HIS A 218 -8.81 -8.19 -8.75
N CYS A 219 -7.54 -7.89 -8.45
CA CYS A 219 -6.42 -8.33 -9.27
C CYS A 219 -5.61 -9.42 -8.56
N THR A 220 -5.20 -9.18 -7.32
CA THR A 220 -4.48 -10.18 -6.51
C THR A 220 -4.85 -10.06 -5.04
N ILE A 221 -4.73 -11.17 -4.31
CA ILE A 221 -4.88 -11.21 -2.86
C ILE A 221 -3.63 -11.87 -2.27
N THR A 222 -3.04 -11.21 -1.26
CA THR A 222 -1.99 -11.78 -0.40
C THR A 222 -2.55 -11.82 1.02
N ASP A 223 -2.76 -13.00 1.57
CA ASP A 223 -3.49 -13.20 2.83
C ASP A 223 -2.76 -14.22 3.71
N ASP A 224 -2.29 -13.77 4.89
CA ASP A 224 -1.64 -14.61 5.90
C ASP A 224 -2.56 -15.00 7.07
N GLY A 225 -3.85 -14.66 6.97
CA GLY A 225 -4.85 -14.87 8.02
C GLY A 225 -4.97 -13.69 8.99
N THR A 226 -3.95 -12.86 9.14
CA THR A 226 -3.98 -11.62 9.94
C THR A 226 -4.14 -10.40 9.04
N LEU A 227 -3.31 -10.32 8.01
CA LEU A 227 -3.32 -9.27 7.00
C LEU A 227 -3.84 -9.85 5.69
N CYS A 228 -4.79 -9.16 5.08
CA CYS A 228 -5.24 -9.40 3.72
C CYS A 228 -4.93 -8.17 2.89
N VAL A 229 -4.07 -8.31 1.90
CA VAL A 229 -3.72 -7.24 0.94
C VAL A 229 -4.42 -7.52 -0.37
N LEU A 230 -5.19 -6.54 -0.82
CA LEU A 230 -5.90 -6.58 -2.09
C LEU A 230 -5.32 -5.54 -3.04
N GLU A 231 -4.79 -5.97 -4.18
CA GLU A 231 -4.54 -5.11 -5.34
C GLU A 231 -5.79 -5.15 -6.22
N TYR A 232 -6.29 -3.99 -6.63
CA TYR A 232 -7.56 -3.86 -7.34
C TYR A 232 -7.54 -2.77 -8.40
N ASN A 233 -8.55 -2.80 -9.27
CA ASN A 233 -8.93 -1.67 -10.11
C ASN A 233 -10.29 -1.14 -9.66
N CYS A 234 -10.37 0.12 -9.24
CA CYS A 234 -11.64 0.77 -8.98
C CYS A 234 -12.30 1.14 -10.31
N ILE A 235 -13.50 0.63 -10.55
CA ILE A 235 -14.22 0.77 -11.82
C ILE A 235 -15.49 1.61 -11.71
N LYS A 236 -15.93 1.86 -10.46
CA LYS A 236 -17.13 2.65 -10.20
C LYS A 236 -17.08 3.25 -8.82
N TRP A 237 -17.53 4.49 -8.71
CA TRP A 237 -17.76 5.18 -7.45
C TRP A 237 -19.13 5.88 -7.49
N GLY A 238 -20.01 5.51 -6.57
CA GLY A 238 -21.37 5.98 -6.58
C GLY A 238 -22.18 5.39 -7.74
N ARG A 239 -22.91 6.22 -8.46
CA ARG A 239 -23.78 5.80 -9.57
C ARG A 239 -23.09 5.78 -10.93
N ARG A 240 -21.88 6.31 -11.05
CA ARG A 240 -21.19 6.49 -12.32
C ARG A 240 -20.03 5.51 -12.45
N PRO A 241 -19.95 4.77 -13.57
CA PRO A 241 -18.73 4.06 -13.91
C PRO A 241 -17.61 5.07 -14.16
N MET A 242 -16.39 4.64 -13.90
CA MET A 242 -15.19 5.43 -14.11
C MET A 242 -14.15 4.61 -14.90
N ALA A 243 -13.17 5.26 -15.46
CA ALA A 243 -12.03 4.56 -16.04
C ALA A 243 -11.34 3.75 -14.91
N PRO A 244 -10.98 2.48 -15.15
CA PRO A 244 -10.36 1.66 -14.14
C PRO A 244 -9.09 2.31 -13.56
N GLN A 245 -8.97 2.35 -12.23
CA GLN A 245 -7.87 2.98 -11.52
C GLN A 245 -7.24 1.97 -10.57
N ALA A 246 -5.92 1.77 -10.70
CA ALA A 246 -5.19 0.86 -9.85
C ALA A 246 -5.10 1.37 -8.42
N GLY A 247 -5.35 0.48 -7.46
CA GLY A 247 -5.23 0.76 -6.04
C GLY A 247 -4.78 -0.46 -5.23
N LEU A 248 -4.45 -0.20 -3.98
CA LEU A 248 -4.12 -1.22 -2.99
C LEU A 248 -4.77 -0.87 -1.65
N ALA A 249 -5.35 -1.87 -1.02
CA ALA A 249 -5.85 -1.79 0.35
C ALA A 249 -5.31 -2.93 1.20
N VAL A 250 -5.01 -2.63 2.45
CA VAL A 250 -4.62 -3.62 3.46
C VAL A 250 -5.71 -3.69 4.53
N TYR A 251 -6.18 -4.89 4.77
CA TYR A 251 -7.19 -5.22 5.77
C TYR A 251 -6.53 -6.00 6.89
N GLU A 252 -6.55 -5.46 8.10
CA GLU A 252 -6.04 -6.12 9.29
C GLU A 252 -7.20 -6.68 10.10
N ARG A 253 -7.15 -7.97 10.40
CA ARG A 253 -8.14 -8.65 11.23
C ARG A 253 -7.83 -8.49 12.70
N SER A 254 -8.86 -8.39 13.50
CA SER A 254 -8.78 -8.48 14.96
C SER A 254 -9.18 -9.87 15.45
N ALA A 255 -8.87 -10.17 16.70
CA ALA A 255 -9.14 -11.48 17.29
C ALA A 255 -10.64 -11.82 17.42
N ASP A 256 -11.54 -10.86 17.27
CA ASP A 256 -13.00 -11.02 17.31
C ASP A 256 -13.65 -11.18 15.92
N ASP A 257 -12.86 -11.58 14.93
CA ASP A 257 -13.29 -11.80 13.53
C ASP A 257 -13.92 -10.53 12.89
N ARG A 258 -13.34 -9.39 13.23
CA ARG A 258 -13.65 -8.07 12.70
C ARG A 258 -12.42 -7.41 12.11
N LEU A 259 -12.58 -6.24 11.49
CA LEU A 259 -11.48 -5.42 11.00
C LEU A 259 -10.91 -4.53 12.12
N ALA A 260 -9.64 -4.70 12.41
CA ALA A 260 -8.87 -3.78 13.24
C ALA A 260 -8.48 -2.52 12.44
N ALA A 261 -8.18 -2.70 11.15
CA ALA A 261 -7.82 -1.60 10.27
C ALA A 261 -8.16 -1.87 8.80
N VAL A 262 -8.46 -0.80 8.08
CA VAL A 262 -8.39 -0.72 6.61
C VAL A 262 -7.45 0.42 6.27
N ARG A 263 -6.42 0.16 5.49
CA ARG A 263 -5.42 1.16 5.08
C ARG A 263 -5.37 1.23 3.56
N LEU A 264 -5.55 2.43 3.02
CA LEU A 264 -5.64 2.71 1.59
C LEU A 264 -4.35 3.36 1.10
N TYR A 265 -3.93 3.02 -0.13
CA TYR A 265 -2.65 3.43 -0.72
C TYR A 265 -2.80 3.88 -2.18
N ASP A 266 -3.84 4.60 -2.50
CA ASP A 266 -4.14 5.04 -3.87
C ASP A 266 -4.58 6.50 -3.95
N ASP A 267 -4.53 7.04 -5.16
CA ASP A 267 -5.07 8.35 -5.52
C ASP A 267 -6.39 8.18 -6.28
N LEU A 268 -7.38 7.56 -5.66
CA LEU A 268 -8.70 7.50 -6.27
C LEU A 268 -9.29 8.91 -6.39
N GLU A 269 -9.60 9.33 -7.59
CA GLU A 269 -10.30 10.58 -7.81
C GLU A 269 -11.79 10.39 -7.50
N LEU A 270 -12.23 11.04 -6.41
CA LEU A 270 -13.63 11.04 -6.03
C LEU A 270 -14.46 11.74 -7.10
N PRO A 271 -15.55 11.14 -7.62
CA PRO A 271 -16.43 11.81 -8.56
C PRO A 271 -17.07 13.04 -7.89
N GLY A 272 -16.69 14.22 -8.30
CA GLY A 272 -17.36 15.46 -7.90
C GLY A 272 -16.60 16.43 -6.98
N ARG A 273 -15.27 16.35 -6.98
CA ARG A 273 -14.44 17.48 -6.54
C ARG A 273 -14.03 18.36 -7.68
#